data_5363cc61b933539243f438644df88c0c
#
_entry.id   5363cc61b933539243f438644df88c0c
#
_cell.length_a   1.000
_cell.length_b   1.000
_cell.length_c   1.000
_cell.angle_alpha   90.00
_cell.angle_beta   90.00
_cell.angle_gamma   90.00
#
_symmetry.space_group_name_H-M   'P 1'
#
loop_
_entity.id
_entity.type
_entity.pdbx_description
1 polymer ?
#
loop_
_entity_poly.entity_id
_entity_poly.type
_entity_poly.pdbx_seq_one_letter_code
_entity_poly.pdbx_strand_id
1 'polypeptide(L)'
;MGSLRNPIGPLPSSIYWRRRAVALAVVVLLALLVVWALNWGRGGGGSDDEGKGSQGHGPATSITPGPSGSGPAISEKPGGRGESGGGGAGSGGSGSAGGDDAPGGGPGSGGSGGGPIGQGSDAHAVEAGTTLPNCVSDQVELVLRSVKHSYAPGAEPKFELTVKNAAGAACKVDLGRKAAVLTITDSAGDDRVWASNDCPSGTAPALLKVPAKGEVQRTVVWDRRASGPQCATPSSATVPSGTYRIEAEVPGLDKVHTTFVLAKG
;
A
#
# COMPACT_ATOMS: atom_id res chain seq x y z
N MET A 1 45.25 25.82 -28.27
CA MET A 1 44.04 26.29 -28.95
C MET A 1 43.35 25.09 -29.57
N GLY A 2 42.30 24.60 -28.95
CA GLY A 2 41.57 23.42 -29.42
C GLY A 2 40.17 23.47 -28.80
N SER A 3 39.20 24.01 -29.53
CA SER A 3 37.82 24.18 -29.14
C SER A 3 37.11 22.84 -29.26
N LEU A 4 36.76 22.20 -28.14
CA LEU A 4 35.91 21.02 -28.11
C LEU A 4 34.41 21.45 -28.06
N ARG A 5 33.82 21.56 -29.24
CA ARG A 5 32.38 21.66 -29.39
C ARG A 5 31.79 20.24 -29.36
N ASN A 6 31.13 19.90 -28.27
CA ASN A 6 30.30 18.70 -28.21
C ASN A 6 29.07 18.92 -29.12
N PRO A 7 28.81 18.08 -30.13
CA PRO A 7 27.56 18.10 -30.85
C PRO A 7 26.47 17.52 -29.96
N ILE A 8 25.47 18.35 -29.67
CA ILE A 8 24.21 17.92 -29.06
C ILE A 8 23.51 17.04 -30.10
N GLY A 9 23.46 15.73 -29.87
CA GLY A 9 22.79 14.78 -30.74
C GLY A 9 21.26 15.05 -30.81
N PRO A 10 20.61 14.76 -31.96
CA PRO A 10 19.19 14.97 -32.12
C PRO A 10 18.42 14.07 -31.15
N LEU A 11 17.50 14.67 -30.39
CA LEU A 11 16.54 14.00 -29.53
C LEU A 11 15.75 12.94 -30.33
N PRO A 12 15.52 11.74 -29.80
CA PRO A 12 14.80 10.68 -30.51
C PRO A 12 13.38 11.14 -30.88
N SER A 13 13.07 11.07 -32.16
CA SER A 13 11.82 11.54 -32.80
C SER A 13 10.56 10.83 -32.28
N SER A 14 10.70 9.73 -31.54
CA SER A 14 9.59 8.94 -30.98
C SER A 14 8.76 9.68 -29.93
N ILE A 15 9.38 10.59 -29.17
CA ILE A 15 8.67 11.36 -28.14
C ILE A 15 7.77 12.44 -28.76
N TYR A 16 8.21 13.04 -29.88
CA TYR A 16 7.43 14.03 -30.60
C TYR A 16 6.18 13.41 -31.23
N TRP A 17 6.31 12.23 -31.83
CA TRP A 17 5.19 11.53 -32.45
C TRP A 17 4.15 11.07 -31.43
N ARG A 18 4.55 10.57 -30.27
CA ARG A 18 3.61 10.19 -29.20
C ARG A 18 2.82 11.39 -28.66
N ARG A 19 3.47 12.52 -28.43
CA ARG A 19 2.79 13.75 -27.99
C ARG A 19 1.81 14.27 -29.03
N ARG A 20 2.17 14.22 -30.29
CA ARG A 20 1.31 14.63 -31.40
C ARG A 20 0.12 13.68 -31.57
N ALA A 21 0.31 12.38 -31.43
CA ALA A 21 -0.76 11.38 -31.49
C ALA A 21 -1.77 11.57 -30.33
N VAL A 22 -1.28 11.84 -29.10
CA VAL A 22 -2.15 12.12 -27.95
C VAL A 22 -2.94 13.42 -28.17
N ALA A 23 -2.29 14.48 -28.65
CA ALA A 23 -2.98 15.75 -28.94
C ALA A 23 -4.08 15.58 -29.99
N LEU A 24 -3.81 14.83 -31.07
CA LEU A 24 -4.82 14.53 -32.10
C LEU A 24 -5.97 13.69 -31.56
N ALA A 25 -5.67 12.68 -30.72
CA ALA A 25 -6.71 11.85 -30.09
C ALA A 25 -7.64 12.68 -29.19
N VAL A 26 -7.09 13.63 -28.42
CA VAL A 26 -7.88 14.55 -27.57
C VAL A 26 -8.76 15.46 -28.44
N VAL A 27 -8.24 16.01 -29.53
CA VAL A 27 -9.04 16.85 -30.46
C VAL A 27 -10.19 16.05 -31.08
N VAL A 28 -9.95 14.81 -31.53
CA VAL A 28 -10.98 13.94 -32.08
C VAL A 28 -12.04 13.61 -31.05
N LEU A 29 -11.63 13.33 -29.79
CA LEU A 29 -12.56 13.03 -28.70
C LEU A 29 -13.45 14.24 -28.36
N LEU A 30 -12.87 15.44 -28.30
CA LEU A 30 -13.63 16.67 -28.10
C LEU A 30 -14.61 16.92 -29.25
N ALA A 31 -14.20 16.71 -30.51
CA ALA A 31 -15.08 16.84 -31.66
C ALA A 31 -16.27 15.86 -31.59
N LEU A 32 -16.02 14.60 -31.20
CA LEU A 32 -17.08 13.60 -31.01
C LEU A 32 -18.03 13.99 -29.88
N LEU A 33 -17.53 14.55 -28.77
CA LEU A 33 -18.37 15.04 -27.68
C LEU A 33 -19.26 16.21 -28.11
N VAL A 34 -18.72 17.14 -28.90
CA VAL A 34 -19.52 18.25 -29.46
C VAL A 34 -20.61 17.74 -30.40
N VAL A 35 -20.28 16.83 -31.34
CA VAL A 35 -21.25 16.22 -32.24
C VAL A 35 -22.33 15.46 -31.45
N TRP A 36 -21.94 14.72 -30.42
CA TRP A 36 -22.86 14.00 -29.56
C TRP A 36 -23.79 14.95 -28.77
N ALA A 37 -23.27 16.04 -28.22
CA ALA A 37 -24.05 17.05 -27.51
C ALA A 37 -25.03 17.79 -28.47
N LEU A 38 -24.61 18.10 -29.68
CA LEU A 38 -25.47 18.72 -30.68
C LEU A 38 -26.55 17.78 -31.20
N ASN A 39 -26.26 16.48 -31.30
CA ASN A 39 -27.25 15.46 -31.65
C ASN A 39 -28.25 15.16 -30.53
N TRP A 40 -27.79 15.19 -29.27
CA TRP A 40 -28.70 14.98 -28.15
C TRP A 40 -29.71 16.12 -27.98
N GLY A 41 -29.32 17.34 -28.35
CA GLY A 41 -30.23 18.50 -28.36
C GLY A 41 -31.25 18.53 -29.52
N ARG A 42 -31.15 17.62 -30.52
CA ARG A 42 -32.02 17.55 -31.68
C ARG A 42 -33.08 16.44 -31.65
N GLY A 43 -33.08 15.60 -30.58
CA GLY A 43 -34.03 14.50 -30.41
C GLY A 43 -35.22 14.86 -29.54
N GLY A 44 -35.90 15.97 -29.83
CA GLY A 44 -37.13 16.37 -29.10
C GLY A 44 -38.07 17.18 -29.98
N GLY A 45 -38.78 16.53 -30.86
CA GLY A 45 -39.80 17.23 -31.71
C GLY A 45 -40.63 16.27 -32.52
N GLY A 46 -41.83 15.93 -32.03
CA GLY A 46 -43.01 15.73 -32.87
C GLY A 46 -43.31 14.30 -33.32
N SER A 47 -44.38 13.74 -32.72
CA SER A 47 -45.56 13.29 -33.48
C SER A 47 -46.67 12.95 -32.50
N ASP A 48 -47.74 13.64 -32.66
CA ASP A 48 -49.06 13.43 -32.09
C ASP A 48 -49.60 12.04 -32.44
N ASP A 49 -50.21 11.34 -31.47
CA ASP A 49 -51.46 10.59 -31.76
C ASP A 49 -52.27 10.41 -30.50
N GLU A 50 -53.58 10.64 -30.69
CA GLU A 50 -54.68 10.64 -29.72
C GLU A 50 -55.01 9.22 -29.25
N GLY A 51 -55.46 9.13 -27.99
CA GLY A 51 -56.05 7.87 -27.50
C GLY A 51 -56.42 7.86 -26.01
N LYS A 52 -57.36 8.66 -25.65
CA LYS A 52 -58.55 8.41 -24.81
C LYS A 52 -58.47 7.32 -23.72
N GLY A 53 -58.73 7.74 -22.47
CA GLY A 53 -59.56 6.90 -21.56
C GLY A 53 -59.03 6.63 -20.18
N SER A 54 -59.53 7.39 -19.24
CA SER A 54 -60.31 6.99 -18.04
C SER A 54 -59.60 6.49 -16.78
N GLN A 55 -59.79 7.32 -15.75
CA GLN A 55 -60.09 6.98 -14.32
C GLN A 55 -59.10 6.07 -13.59
N GLY A 56 -58.52 6.47 -12.48
CA GLY A 56 -59.05 6.97 -11.24
C GLY A 56 -58.46 6.14 -10.12
N HIS A 57 -58.35 6.75 -8.97
CA HIS A 57 -58.08 6.26 -7.64
C HIS A 57 -56.66 6.50 -7.10
N GLY A 58 -56.52 7.35 -6.26
CA GLY A 58 -56.49 7.68 -4.90
C GLY A 58 -55.30 7.05 -4.09
N PRO A 59 -54.69 7.79 -3.16
CA PRO A 59 -53.49 7.37 -2.47
C PRO A 59 -53.78 6.28 -1.44
N ALA A 60 -52.97 5.22 -1.43
CA ALA A 60 -53.06 4.15 -0.46
C ALA A 60 -52.39 4.52 0.85
N THR A 61 -53.17 4.35 1.87
CA THR A 61 -53.00 4.51 3.29
C THR A 61 -51.77 3.80 3.90
N SER A 62 -51.25 4.47 4.92
CA SER A 62 -50.29 4.04 5.94
C SER A 62 -50.37 2.57 6.40
N ILE A 63 -49.24 1.94 6.54
CA ILE A 63 -49.07 0.64 7.19
C ILE A 63 -48.75 0.89 8.67
N THR A 64 -49.65 0.43 9.53
CA THR A 64 -49.53 0.41 10.99
C THR A 64 -48.64 -0.76 11.43
N PRO A 65 -47.68 -0.60 12.35
CA PRO A 65 -46.95 -1.72 12.95
C PRO A 65 -47.81 -2.43 13.98
N GLY A 66 -47.90 -3.75 13.89
CA GLY A 66 -48.57 -4.61 14.87
C GLY A 66 -47.68 -4.91 16.08
N PRO A 67 -48.27 -5.34 17.20
CA PRO A 67 -47.63 -5.34 18.49
C PRO A 67 -46.71 -6.53 18.76
N SER A 68 -45.74 -6.24 19.64
CA SER A 68 -44.76 -7.10 20.25
C SER A 68 -45.34 -8.31 20.97
N GLY A 69 -44.87 -9.50 20.63
CA GLY A 69 -45.02 -10.70 21.44
C GLY A 69 -43.86 -10.88 22.38
N SER A 70 -44.10 -10.73 23.66
CA SER A 70 -43.20 -11.07 24.76
C SER A 70 -43.21 -12.57 24.99
N GLY A 71 -42.04 -13.22 24.95
CA GLY A 71 -41.82 -14.58 25.41
C GLY A 71 -40.64 -14.63 26.37
N PRO A 72 -40.66 -15.52 27.37
CA PRO A 72 -39.96 -15.31 28.63
C PRO A 72 -38.47 -15.75 28.60
N ALA A 73 -37.75 -15.09 29.48
CA ALA A 73 -36.38 -15.39 29.89
C ALA A 73 -36.19 -16.83 30.42
N ILE A 74 -35.17 -17.48 30.00
CA ILE A 74 -34.65 -18.68 30.67
C ILE A 74 -33.25 -18.36 31.21
N SER A 75 -33.22 -18.22 32.53
CA SER A 75 -32.06 -18.27 33.37
C SER A 75 -31.71 -19.75 33.59
N GLU A 76 -30.49 -20.16 33.27
CA GLU A 76 -29.86 -21.28 33.98
C GLU A 76 -28.35 -21.20 33.88
N LYS A 77 -27.77 -21.05 35.05
CA LYS A 77 -26.37 -21.33 35.40
C LYS A 77 -26.41 -22.65 36.21
N PRO A 78 -25.51 -23.57 35.94
CA PRO A 78 -24.72 -24.18 37.01
C PRO A 78 -23.26 -24.33 36.58
N GLY A 79 -22.24 -24.07 37.33
CA GLY A 79 -21.78 -24.53 38.58
C GLY A 79 -21.24 -25.97 38.54
N GLY A 80 -19.91 -26.16 38.51
CA GLY A 80 -19.27 -27.44 38.61
C GLY A 80 -17.76 -27.32 38.78
N ARG A 81 -17.35 -27.39 40.05
CA ARG A 81 -15.94 -27.59 40.48
C ARG A 81 -15.50 -29.02 40.16
N GLY A 82 -14.21 -29.15 39.85
CA GLY A 82 -13.49 -30.41 39.91
C GLY A 82 -12.03 -30.16 40.27
N GLU A 83 -11.74 -30.25 41.55
CA GLU A 83 -10.38 -30.36 42.08
C GLU A 83 -9.94 -31.82 42.04
N SER A 84 -8.66 -32.02 41.74
CA SER A 84 -7.75 -33.10 42.18
C SER A 84 -6.47 -32.96 41.39
N GLY A 85 -5.25 -32.73 41.91
CA GLY A 85 -4.63 -33.31 43.10
C GLY A 85 -3.39 -34.06 42.67
N GLY A 86 -2.19 -33.70 43.20
CA GLY A 86 -0.96 -34.51 43.08
C GLY A 86 0.12 -33.81 42.23
N GLY A 87 1.25 -33.28 42.71
CA GLY A 87 2.16 -33.81 43.71
C GLY A 87 3.45 -34.24 43.00
N GLY A 88 4.56 -33.54 43.15
CA GLY A 88 5.85 -33.97 42.67
C GLY A 88 6.93 -32.93 42.85
N ALA A 89 7.59 -32.96 43.98
CA ALA A 89 8.77 -32.17 44.32
C ALA A 89 10.02 -32.69 43.61
N GLY A 90 10.94 -31.78 43.30
CA GLY A 90 12.27 -32.13 42.78
C GLY A 90 13.18 -30.91 42.74
N SER A 91 13.92 -30.80 43.78
CA SER A 91 15.07 -30.01 44.18
C SER A 91 16.13 -29.72 43.14
N GLY A 92 16.70 -28.53 43.26
CA GLY A 92 18.14 -28.38 43.41
C GLY A 92 18.95 -27.90 42.24
N GLY A 93 19.66 -26.79 42.42
CA GLY A 93 20.82 -26.48 41.62
C GLY A 93 21.09 -24.97 41.43
N SER A 94 21.67 -24.37 42.48
CA SER A 94 22.35 -23.09 42.42
C SER A 94 23.58 -23.15 41.49
N GLY A 95 23.83 -22.13 40.73
CA GLY A 95 25.07 -21.91 40.01
C GLY A 95 25.14 -20.47 39.51
N SER A 96 25.93 -19.69 40.26
CA SER A 96 26.25 -18.29 39.98
C SER A 96 27.25 -18.12 38.86
N ALA A 97 27.22 -16.91 38.33
CA ALA A 97 28.31 -16.02 37.90
C ALA A 97 28.73 -16.06 36.43
N GLY A 98 28.78 -14.87 35.90
CA GLY A 98 29.74 -14.46 34.88
C GLY A 98 29.15 -13.91 33.59
N GLY A 99 29.01 -12.64 33.56
CA GLY A 99 29.33 -11.60 32.63
C GLY A 99 29.51 -11.95 31.15
N ASP A 100 28.92 -11.15 30.37
CA ASP A 100 29.53 -10.35 29.31
C ASP A 100 28.47 -9.99 28.26
N ASP A 101 28.41 -8.71 28.04
CA ASP A 101 27.60 -8.01 27.08
C ASP A 101 27.83 -8.51 25.64
N ALA A 102 26.78 -9.01 25.00
CA ALA A 102 26.65 -9.03 23.56
C ALA A 102 25.23 -8.64 23.18
N PRO A 103 25.01 -7.62 22.33
CA PRO A 103 23.70 -7.34 21.79
C PRO A 103 23.34 -8.43 20.78
N GLY A 104 22.84 -9.52 21.25
CA GLY A 104 22.33 -10.62 20.47
C GLY A 104 21.01 -10.22 19.84
N GLY A 105 21.03 -9.93 18.55
CA GLY A 105 19.82 -9.91 17.73
C GLY A 105 19.14 -11.27 17.79
N GLY A 106 18.08 -11.38 18.59
CA GLY A 106 17.25 -12.55 18.65
C GLY A 106 16.58 -12.77 17.28
N PRO A 107 16.55 -14.02 16.76
CA PRO A 107 15.74 -14.34 15.62
C PRO A 107 14.28 -14.16 16.02
N GLY A 108 13.64 -13.15 15.42
CA GLY A 108 12.22 -12.89 15.65
C GLY A 108 11.43 -14.13 15.39
N SER A 109 10.65 -14.55 16.37
CA SER A 109 9.63 -15.57 16.29
C SER A 109 8.84 -15.44 14.99
N GLY A 110 8.92 -16.46 14.18
CA GLY A 110 8.09 -16.64 13.00
C GLY A 110 6.62 -16.85 13.40
N GLY A 111 5.93 -15.76 13.68
CA GLY A 111 4.48 -15.74 13.71
C GLY A 111 3.97 -15.70 12.27
N SER A 112 3.05 -16.59 11.90
CA SER A 112 2.37 -16.68 10.61
C SER A 112 1.43 -15.47 10.32
N GLY A 113 1.71 -14.30 10.81
CA GLY A 113 0.99 -13.06 10.58
C GLY A 113 1.95 -12.02 10.01
N GLY A 114 1.68 -11.54 8.80
CA GLY A 114 2.52 -10.58 8.12
C GLY A 114 2.76 -9.34 8.95
N GLY A 115 3.99 -9.14 9.38
CA GLY A 115 4.46 -7.91 10.00
C GLY A 115 4.56 -6.76 8.99
N PRO A 116 4.91 -5.55 9.47
CA PRO A 116 5.11 -4.40 8.61
C PRO A 116 6.24 -4.65 7.61
N ILE A 117 6.19 -3.92 6.49
CA ILE A 117 7.21 -3.98 5.46
C ILE A 117 8.56 -3.55 6.02
N GLY A 118 9.62 -4.22 5.59
CA GLY A 118 11.00 -3.90 5.97
C GLY A 118 11.29 -4.14 7.46
N GLN A 119 12.40 -3.56 7.90
CA GLN A 119 12.90 -3.60 9.27
C GLN A 119 12.72 -2.24 9.95
N GLY A 120 12.51 -2.22 11.25
CA GLY A 120 12.35 -1.00 12.04
C GLY A 120 11.77 -1.31 13.41
N SER A 121 11.54 -0.28 14.22
CA SER A 121 10.94 -0.44 15.53
C SER A 121 9.46 -0.82 15.43
N ASP A 122 9.06 -1.83 16.16
CA ASP A 122 7.66 -2.22 16.34
C ASP A 122 7.04 -1.61 17.62
N ALA A 123 7.76 -0.69 18.29
CA ALA A 123 7.29 0.01 19.49
C ALA A 123 6.00 0.82 19.27
N HIS A 124 5.68 1.10 18.01
CA HIS A 124 4.49 1.82 17.60
C HIS A 124 3.38 0.90 17.04
N ALA A 125 3.55 -0.41 17.10
CA ALA A 125 2.52 -1.35 16.67
C ALA A 125 1.23 -1.16 17.47
N VAL A 126 0.09 -1.17 16.78
CA VAL A 126 -1.23 -1.07 17.39
C VAL A 126 -2.15 -2.15 16.85
N GLU A 127 -3.11 -2.55 17.67
CA GLU A 127 -4.08 -3.58 17.28
C GLU A 127 -5.07 -3.08 16.22
N ALA A 128 -5.64 -4.00 15.46
CA ALA A 128 -6.62 -3.70 14.42
C ALA A 128 -7.87 -2.98 14.93
N GLY A 129 -8.24 -3.17 16.19
CA GLY A 129 -9.38 -2.52 16.86
C GLY A 129 -9.10 -1.12 17.41
N THR A 130 -7.90 -0.56 17.21
CA THR A 130 -7.57 0.77 17.72
C THR A 130 -8.51 1.85 17.17
N THR A 131 -8.93 2.79 18.03
CA THR A 131 -9.77 3.95 17.69
C THR A 131 -9.00 5.09 17.01
N LEU A 132 -7.68 4.97 16.85
CA LEU A 132 -6.89 5.98 16.16
C LEU A 132 -7.41 6.21 14.74
N PRO A 133 -7.55 7.47 14.29
CA PRO A 133 -7.91 7.77 12.91
C PRO A 133 -6.80 7.29 11.96
N ASN A 134 -7.16 7.01 10.71
CA ASN A 134 -6.17 6.75 9.68
C ASN A 134 -5.39 8.03 9.36
N CYS A 135 -4.10 7.87 9.05
CA CYS A 135 -3.30 8.96 8.52
C CYS A 135 -3.80 9.36 7.12
N VAL A 136 -3.80 10.66 6.82
CA VAL A 136 -4.22 11.22 5.54
C VAL A 136 -3.17 12.20 5.02
N SER A 137 -3.08 12.36 3.70
CA SER A 137 -1.98 13.08 3.03
C SER A 137 -1.93 14.58 3.32
N ASP A 138 -3.01 15.21 3.75
CA ASP A 138 -3.04 16.63 4.14
C ASP A 138 -2.35 16.90 5.49
N GLN A 139 -2.12 15.88 6.31
CA GLN A 139 -1.53 15.98 7.64
C GLN A 139 -0.25 15.19 7.79
N VAL A 140 -0.04 14.21 6.90
CA VAL A 140 1.04 13.23 7.01
C VAL A 140 1.78 13.13 5.68
N GLU A 141 3.08 13.29 5.73
CA GLU A 141 3.98 13.16 4.59
C GLU A 141 4.58 11.75 4.54
N LEU A 142 4.48 11.10 3.38
CA LEU A 142 5.24 9.89 3.07
C LEU A 142 6.56 10.32 2.42
N VAL A 143 7.68 9.79 2.91
CA VAL A 143 9.02 10.06 2.37
C VAL A 143 9.69 8.75 2.02
N LEU A 144 10.20 8.64 0.80
CA LEU A 144 10.99 7.51 0.33
C LEU A 144 12.39 7.97 -0.06
N ARG A 145 13.41 7.34 0.50
CA ARG A 145 14.81 7.66 0.21
C ARG A 145 15.61 6.40 -0.07
N SER A 146 16.51 6.47 -1.03
CA SER A 146 17.56 5.47 -1.17
C SER A 146 18.70 5.82 -0.22
N VAL A 147 19.18 4.85 0.57
CA VAL A 147 20.28 5.06 1.52
C VAL A 147 21.57 5.47 0.81
N LYS A 148 21.77 4.96 -0.42
CA LYS A 148 22.87 5.36 -1.30
C LYS A 148 22.33 5.72 -2.66
N HIS A 149 22.94 6.69 -3.32
CA HIS A 149 22.62 7.03 -4.71
C HIS A 149 23.07 5.92 -5.68
N SER A 150 24.17 5.23 -5.39
CA SER A 150 24.71 4.15 -6.24
C SER A 150 25.16 2.97 -5.39
N TYR A 151 24.88 1.77 -5.89
CA TYR A 151 25.22 0.49 -5.25
C TYR A 151 26.19 -0.28 -6.12
N ALA A 152 27.33 -0.70 -5.54
CA ALA A 152 28.32 -1.53 -6.19
C ALA A 152 27.75 -2.91 -6.59
N PRO A 153 28.40 -3.63 -7.50
CA PRO A 153 28.05 -5.01 -7.82
C PRO A 153 27.94 -5.87 -6.55
N GLY A 154 26.87 -6.66 -6.44
CA GLY A 154 26.60 -7.50 -5.28
C GLY A 154 26.07 -6.79 -4.02
N ALA A 155 26.13 -5.45 -3.95
CA ALA A 155 25.57 -4.73 -2.84
C ALA A 155 24.02 -4.70 -2.93
N GLU A 156 23.36 -4.93 -1.80
CA GLU A 156 21.90 -4.87 -1.70
C GLU A 156 21.45 -3.43 -1.49
N PRO A 157 20.58 -2.89 -2.38
CA PRO A 157 19.95 -1.59 -2.17
C PRO A 157 19.08 -1.55 -0.92
N LYS A 158 19.18 -0.44 -0.19
CA LYS A 158 18.39 -0.16 1.01
C LYS A 158 17.59 1.11 0.82
N PHE A 159 16.32 1.04 1.18
CA PHE A 159 15.38 2.14 1.04
C PHE A 159 14.74 2.44 2.38
N GLU A 160 14.70 3.72 2.73
CA GLU A 160 14.05 4.21 3.94
C GLU A 160 12.68 4.77 3.57
N LEU A 161 11.64 4.17 4.15
CA LEU A 161 10.26 4.63 4.07
C LEU A 161 9.90 5.27 5.40
N THR A 162 9.62 6.56 5.39
CA THR A 162 9.28 7.33 6.59
C THR A 162 7.90 7.95 6.44
N VAL A 163 7.07 7.79 7.47
CA VAL A 163 5.77 8.44 7.59
C VAL A 163 5.88 9.51 8.66
N LYS A 164 5.82 10.79 8.25
CA LYS A 164 5.97 11.97 9.14
C LYS A 164 4.62 12.60 9.39
N ASN A 165 4.25 12.74 10.65
CA ASN A 165 3.02 13.38 11.05
C ASN A 165 3.26 14.82 11.51
N ALA A 166 2.78 15.78 10.75
CA ALA A 166 2.86 17.19 11.09
C ALA A 166 1.68 17.67 11.96
N ALA A 167 0.66 16.84 12.16
CA ALA A 167 -0.51 17.19 12.95
C ALA A 167 -0.26 17.14 14.46
N GLY A 168 -1.13 17.79 15.23
CA GLY A 168 -1.12 17.79 16.69
C GLY A 168 -1.74 16.53 17.33
N ALA A 169 -2.28 15.61 16.52
CA ALA A 169 -2.89 14.35 16.96
C ALA A 169 -2.17 13.16 16.32
N ALA A 170 -2.14 12.04 17.03
CA ALA A 170 -1.59 10.81 16.47
C ALA A 170 -2.60 10.16 15.50
N CYS A 171 -2.08 9.46 14.50
CA CYS A 171 -2.87 8.65 13.56
C CYS A 171 -2.29 7.24 13.42
N LYS A 172 -2.98 6.35 12.72
CA LYS A 172 -2.48 5.02 12.37
C LYS A 172 -2.27 4.88 10.88
N VAL A 173 -1.25 4.15 10.50
CA VAL A 173 -0.95 3.80 9.11
C VAL A 173 -0.79 2.29 9.00
N ASP A 174 -1.30 1.69 7.92
CA ASP A 174 -1.06 0.29 7.62
C ASP A 174 0.21 0.15 6.77
N LEU A 175 1.27 -0.37 7.38
CA LEU A 175 2.51 -0.71 6.71
C LEU A 175 2.66 -2.23 6.52
N GLY A 176 1.56 -2.97 6.54
CA GLY A 176 1.54 -4.39 6.19
C GLY A 176 2.02 -4.63 4.76
N ARG A 177 2.60 -5.80 4.50
CA ARG A 177 3.23 -6.17 3.23
C ARG A 177 2.30 -6.15 2.01
N LYS A 178 0.99 -6.15 2.24
CA LYS A 178 -0.02 -6.01 1.18
C LYS A 178 -0.47 -4.55 1.01
N ALA A 179 -0.47 -3.77 2.09
CA ALA A 179 -0.93 -2.39 2.10
C ALA A 179 0.16 -1.41 1.64
N ALA A 180 1.36 -1.51 2.22
CA ALA A 180 2.50 -0.71 1.82
C ALA A 180 3.26 -1.42 0.69
N VAL A 181 3.20 -0.88 -0.51
CA VAL A 181 3.79 -1.48 -1.71
C VAL A 181 4.95 -0.64 -2.20
N LEU A 182 6.11 -1.27 -2.37
CA LEU A 182 7.25 -0.70 -3.06
C LEU A 182 7.39 -1.37 -4.43
N THR A 183 7.55 -0.57 -5.47
CA THR A 183 7.71 -1.05 -6.84
C THR A 183 9.00 -0.48 -7.43
N ILE A 184 9.82 -1.32 -8.03
CA ILE A 184 11.04 -0.92 -8.75
C ILE A 184 10.79 -1.08 -10.24
N THR A 185 11.08 -0.01 -11.00
CA THR A 185 11.00 0.03 -12.46
C THR A 185 12.35 0.43 -13.05
N ASP A 186 12.64 -0.09 -14.24
CA ASP A 186 13.77 0.40 -15.03
C ASP A 186 13.43 1.79 -15.56
N SER A 187 14.30 2.77 -15.31
CA SER A 187 14.07 4.16 -15.78
C SER A 187 14.25 4.35 -17.28
N ALA A 188 14.82 3.37 -18.00
CA ALA A 188 15.00 3.41 -19.43
C ALA A 188 13.75 3.00 -20.23
N GLY A 189 12.93 2.09 -19.68
CA GLY A 189 11.78 1.51 -20.38
C GLY A 189 10.47 1.51 -19.59
N ASP A 190 10.47 1.99 -18.37
CA ASP A 190 9.34 1.90 -17.43
C ASP A 190 8.88 0.44 -17.16
N ASP A 191 9.75 -0.53 -17.46
CA ASP A 191 9.47 -1.94 -17.19
C ASP A 191 9.55 -2.23 -15.70
N ARG A 192 8.49 -2.83 -15.16
CA ARG A 192 8.46 -3.25 -13.77
C ARG A 192 9.44 -4.41 -13.54
N VAL A 193 10.37 -4.21 -12.63
CA VAL A 193 11.41 -5.18 -12.27
C VAL A 193 11.04 -5.98 -11.03
N TRP A 194 10.49 -5.32 -10.02
CA TRP A 194 10.20 -5.93 -8.72
C TRP A 194 9.08 -5.19 -8.00
N ALA A 195 8.32 -5.91 -7.19
CA ALA A 195 7.42 -5.30 -6.22
C ALA A 195 7.36 -6.10 -4.91
N SER A 196 7.28 -5.39 -3.80
CA SER A 196 7.26 -5.98 -2.46
C SER A 196 6.06 -6.86 -2.18
N ASN A 197 4.97 -6.68 -2.92
CA ASN A 197 3.72 -7.43 -2.81
C ASN A 197 3.59 -8.58 -3.81
N ASP A 198 4.62 -8.86 -4.62
CA ASP A 198 4.59 -9.98 -5.56
C ASP A 198 4.54 -11.33 -4.84
N CYS A 199 5.32 -11.44 -3.74
CA CYS A 199 5.36 -12.65 -2.92
C CYS A 199 5.44 -12.28 -1.43
N PRO A 200 4.36 -11.72 -0.86
CA PRO A 200 4.39 -11.26 0.52
C PRO A 200 4.36 -12.44 1.49
N SER A 201 5.25 -12.45 2.46
CA SER A 201 5.21 -13.37 3.60
C SER A 201 4.11 -12.93 4.58
N GLY A 202 2.85 -13.21 4.24
CA GLY A 202 1.67 -12.84 5.02
C GLY A 202 0.94 -11.61 4.45
N THR A 203 -0.36 -11.56 4.70
CA THR A 203 -1.27 -10.54 4.16
C THR A 203 -2.02 -9.77 5.24
N ALA A 204 -1.74 -10.04 6.52
CA ALA A 204 -2.37 -9.34 7.62
C ALA A 204 -1.98 -7.86 7.66
N PRO A 205 -2.90 -6.97 8.05
CA PRO A 205 -2.56 -5.57 8.33
C PRO A 205 -1.50 -5.46 9.41
N ALA A 206 -0.60 -4.50 9.25
CA ALA A 206 0.40 -4.15 10.26
C ALA A 206 0.28 -2.66 10.58
N LEU A 207 -0.57 -2.36 11.55
CA LEU A 207 -0.90 -0.99 11.92
C LEU A 207 0.18 -0.42 12.84
N LEU A 208 0.70 0.75 12.47
CA LEU A 208 1.62 1.52 13.28
C LEU A 208 1.00 2.87 13.66
N LYS A 209 1.11 3.25 14.93
CA LYS A 209 0.78 4.59 15.41
C LYS A 209 1.89 5.55 14.99
N VAL A 210 1.53 6.60 14.25
CA VAL A 210 2.41 7.74 13.98
C VAL A 210 2.11 8.80 15.03
N PRO A 211 3.06 9.10 15.94
CA PRO A 211 2.83 10.07 17.02
C PRO A 211 2.52 11.47 16.47
N ALA A 212 1.83 12.29 17.25
CA ALA A 212 1.69 13.71 16.96
C ALA A 212 3.07 14.37 16.84
N LYS A 213 3.30 15.14 15.78
CA LYS A 213 4.59 15.81 15.50
C LYS A 213 5.77 14.82 15.46
N GLY A 214 5.52 13.55 15.17
CA GLY A 214 6.52 12.48 15.15
C GLY A 214 6.54 11.73 13.83
N GLU A 215 7.33 10.67 13.80
CA GLU A 215 7.50 9.85 12.60
C GLU A 215 7.67 8.37 12.95
N VAL A 216 7.42 7.52 11.96
CA VAL A 216 7.79 6.11 11.97
C VAL A 216 8.58 5.80 10.71
N GLN A 217 9.64 5.00 10.85
CA GLN A 217 10.55 4.67 9.76
C GLN A 217 10.69 3.15 9.60
N ARG A 218 10.75 2.70 8.35
CA ARG A 218 11.04 1.32 7.98
C ARG A 218 12.15 1.30 6.94
N THR A 219 13.05 0.32 7.04
CA THR A 219 14.13 0.10 6.06
C THR A 219 13.85 -1.18 5.28
N VAL A 220 13.68 -1.05 3.98
CA VAL A 220 13.48 -2.17 3.07
C VAL A 220 14.79 -2.48 2.35
N VAL A 221 15.20 -3.73 2.37
CA VAL A 221 16.37 -4.24 1.67
C VAL A 221 15.90 -5.03 0.45
N TRP A 222 16.49 -4.78 -0.71
CA TRP A 222 16.21 -5.51 -1.94
C TRP A 222 17.43 -6.35 -2.36
N ASP A 223 17.20 -7.62 -2.62
CA ASP A 223 18.23 -8.60 -2.98
C ASP A 223 18.67 -8.56 -4.45
N ARG A 224 18.26 -7.54 -5.21
CA ARG A 224 18.53 -7.34 -6.63
C ARG A 224 17.96 -8.43 -7.53
N ARG A 225 16.94 -9.14 -7.08
CA ARG A 225 16.22 -10.11 -7.90
C ARG A 225 14.96 -9.50 -8.45
N ALA A 226 14.67 -9.85 -9.69
CA ALA A 226 13.38 -9.52 -10.27
C ALA A 226 12.29 -10.39 -9.63
N SER A 227 11.06 -9.87 -9.58
CA SER A 227 9.90 -10.62 -9.11
C SER A 227 8.73 -10.47 -10.07
N GLY A 228 7.79 -11.39 -9.97
CA GLY A 228 6.54 -11.35 -10.70
C GLY A 228 5.35 -11.62 -9.80
N PRO A 229 4.14 -11.25 -10.21
CA PRO A 229 2.93 -11.47 -9.44
C PRO A 229 2.76 -12.93 -9.02
N GLN A 230 2.16 -13.16 -7.84
CA GLN A 230 1.88 -14.48 -7.31
C GLN A 230 3.12 -15.37 -7.12
N CYS A 231 4.23 -14.76 -6.70
CA CYS A 231 5.52 -15.44 -6.52
C CYS A 231 6.10 -16.04 -7.82
N ALA A 232 5.70 -15.54 -8.98
CA ALA A 232 6.29 -15.96 -10.24
C ALA A 232 7.77 -15.55 -10.27
N THR A 233 8.65 -16.48 -10.63
CA THR A 233 10.07 -16.21 -10.79
C THR A 233 10.33 -15.82 -12.23
N PRO A 234 10.79 -14.59 -12.51
CA PRO A 234 11.20 -14.19 -13.85
C PRO A 234 12.38 -15.04 -14.36
N SER A 235 12.49 -15.14 -15.69
CA SER A 235 13.52 -15.96 -16.35
C SER A 235 14.97 -15.51 -16.08
N SER A 236 15.20 -14.23 -15.73
CA SER A 236 16.50 -13.70 -15.34
C SER A 236 16.55 -13.45 -13.83
N ALA A 237 17.40 -14.19 -13.14
CA ALA A 237 17.49 -14.10 -11.68
C ALA A 237 18.16 -12.79 -11.18
N THR A 238 18.99 -12.16 -12.00
CA THR A 238 19.78 -10.98 -11.59
C THR A 238 19.41 -9.76 -12.43
N VAL A 239 19.07 -8.68 -11.75
CA VAL A 239 18.76 -7.41 -12.39
C VAL A 239 20.06 -6.73 -12.87
N PRO A 240 20.14 -6.26 -14.13
CA PRO A 240 21.35 -5.67 -14.69
C PRO A 240 21.73 -4.35 -14.02
N SER A 241 22.97 -3.88 -14.29
CA SER A 241 23.39 -2.53 -13.93
C SER A 241 22.60 -1.49 -14.72
N GLY A 242 22.22 -0.39 -14.08
CA GLY A 242 21.40 0.64 -14.72
C GLY A 242 20.85 1.64 -13.70
N THR A 243 20.04 2.56 -14.16
CA THR A 243 19.29 3.49 -13.31
C THR A 243 17.87 2.97 -13.11
N TYR A 244 17.42 2.98 -11.88
CA TYR A 244 16.13 2.46 -11.47
C TYR A 244 15.36 3.51 -10.70
N ARG A 245 14.05 3.45 -10.80
CA ARG A 245 13.11 4.22 -9.99
C ARG A 245 12.44 3.27 -9.01
N ILE A 246 12.38 3.65 -7.75
CA ILE A 246 11.56 3.00 -6.75
C ILE A 246 10.42 3.94 -6.34
N GLU A 247 9.21 3.42 -6.30
CA GLU A 247 7.99 4.11 -5.89
C GLU A 247 7.40 3.41 -4.67
N ALA A 248 6.88 4.17 -3.72
CA ALA A 248 6.13 3.68 -2.58
C ALA A 248 4.69 4.16 -2.65
N GLU A 249 3.77 3.24 -2.42
CA GLU A 249 2.33 3.46 -2.29
C GLU A 249 1.86 2.95 -0.93
N VAL A 250 1.22 3.83 -0.15
CA VAL A 250 0.62 3.51 1.15
C VAL A 250 -0.81 4.04 1.15
N PRO A 251 -1.81 3.25 1.54
CA PRO A 251 -3.21 3.68 1.52
C PRO A 251 -3.45 4.98 2.31
N GLY A 252 -4.11 5.93 1.69
CA GLY A 252 -4.44 7.23 2.28
C GLY A 252 -3.33 8.28 2.23
N LEU A 253 -2.16 7.93 1.68
CA LEU A 253 -1.03 8.86 1.51
C LEU A 253 -0.68 9.02 0.03
N ASP A 254 -0.05 10.15 -0.30
CA ASP A 254 0.41 10.41 -1.66
C ASP A 254 1.57 9.48 -2.02
N LYS A 255 1.58 9.01 -3.27
CA LYS A 255 2.68 8.20 -3.80
C LYS A 255 3.96 9.01 -3.88
N VAL A 256 5.06 8.40 -3.50
CA VAL A 256 6.39 9.01 -3.56
C VAL A 256 7.37 8.09 -4.28
N HIS A 257 8.37 8.69 -4.92
CA HIS A 257 9.39 7.93 -5.62
C HIS A 257 10.78 8.56 -5.47
N THR A 258 11.79 7.74 -5.67
CA THR A 258 13.19 8.18 -5.77
C THR A 258 13.93 7.31 -6.79
N THR A 259 15.12 7.73 -7.19
CA THR A 259 15.96 7.00 -8.14
C THR A 259 17.24 6.53 -7.48
N PHE A 260 17.79 5.42 -7.99
CA PHE A 260 19.09 4.88 -7.57
C PHE A 260 19.77 4.19 -8.75
N VAL A 261 21.06 3.94 -8.60
CA VAL A 261 21.90 3.34 -9.65
C VAL A 261 22.46 2.01 -9.16
N LEU A 262 22.38 0.98 -9.99
CA LEU A 262 23.18 -0.24 -9.87
C LEU A 262 24.42 -0.08 -10.73
N ALA A 263 25.58 0.06 -10.11
CA ALA A 263 26.84 0.26 -10.81
C ALA A 263 27.25 -0.98 -11.62
N LYS A 264 27.96 -0.75 -12.71
CA LYS A 264 28.65 -1.80 -13.47
C LYS A 264 29.82 -2.34 -12.65
N GLY A 265 30.12 -3.63 -12.80
CA GLY A 265 31.32 -4.26 -12.28
C GLY A 265 32.53 -3.91 -13.11
#